data_18d13ac155e4a6e11d7de3d709b4d482
#
_entry.id   18d13ac155e4a6e11d7de3d709b4d482
#
_cell.length_a   1.000
_cell.length_b   1.000
_cell.length_c   1.000
_cell.angle_alpha   90.00
_cell.angle_beta   90.00
_cell.angle_gamma   90.00
#
_symmetry.space_group_name_H-M   'P 1'
#
loop_
_entity.id
_entity.type
_entity.pdbx_description
1 polymer ?
#
loop_
_entity_poly.entity_id
_entity_poly.type
_entity_poly.pdbx_seq_one_letter_code
_entity_poly.pdbx_strand_id
1 'polypeptide(L)'
;MRVLIVEDETAAYENLVDILGEVSYDIQIAGNTESVTQTIHWLQSNPAPDVIFMDIHLSDGSAFTIFDKMELETPIIFTTAYDRYAIEAFKVNSIDYLLKPVKVEDVKQALDKYKKLTRQDVIHYLSKLTQLVPTPKYKDKLLIPYKDKLLPIDLKEVSCFYTADKNTCICLKDGNMYPYSKTLEQIMASLNPADFIRANKQFILARNSVTDITIWFDNRLLVTLD
;
A
#
# COMPACT_ATOMS: atom_id res chain seq x y z
N MET A 1 -22.30 19.92 -2.64
CA MET A 1 -21.12 19.03 -2.47
C MET A 1 -20.72 18.51 -3.84
N ARG A 2 -19.47 18.72 -4.23
CA ARG A 2 -18.93 18.28 -5.53
C ARG A 2 -18.28 16.90 -5.39
N VAL A 3 -18.72 15.93 -6.18
CA VAL A 3 -18.28 14.53 -6.12
C VAL A 3 -17.60 14.15 -7.43
N LEU A 4 -16.38 13.60 -7.36
CA LEU A 4 -15.75 12.89 -8.47
C LEU A 4 -16.03 11.40 -8.31
N ILE A 5 -16.43 10.74 -9.41
CA ILE A 5 -16.59 9.28 -9.45
C ILE A 5 -15.49 8.72 -10.33
N VAL A 6 -14.75 7.74 -9.81
CA VAL A 6 -13.68 7.02 -10.50
C VAL A 6 -14.12 5.56 -10.62
N GLU A 7 -14.64 5.19 -11.78
CA GLU A 7 -15.29 3.91 -12.02
C GLU A 7 -15.27 3.58 -13.52
N ASP A 8 -14.76 2.43 -13.91
CA ASP A 8 -14.66 1.99 -15.31
C ASP A 8 -15.84 1.13 -15.77
N GLU A 9 -16.63 0.59 -14.84
CA GLU A 9 -17.86 -0.14 -15.15
C GLU A 9 -19.06 0.81 -15.24
N THR A 10 -19.63 0.99 -16.44
CA THR A 10 -20.78 1.87 -16.68
C THR A 10 -21.96 1.56 -15.75
N ALA A 11 -22.28 0.28 -15.54
CA ALA A 11 -23.40 -0.11 -14.68
C ALA A 11 -23.15 0.24 -13.19
N ALA A 12 -21.92 0.12 -12.69
CA ALA A 12 -21.56 0.51 -11.34
C ALA A 12 -21.59 2.03 -11.17
N TYR A 13 -21.13 2.78 -12.18
CA TYR A 13 -21.23 4.24 -12.23
C TYR A 13 -22.69 4.71 -12.19
N GLU A 14 -23.57 4.19 -13.07
CA GLU A 14 -24.98 4.56 -13.12
C GLU A 14 -25.69 4.26 -11.78
N ASN A 15 -25.46 3.08 -11.22
CA ASN A 15 -26.00 2.71 -9.91
C ASN A 15 -25.54 3.69 -8.80
N LEU A 16 -24.27 4.09 -8.79
CA LEU A 16 -23.76 5.04 -7.81
C LEU A 16 -24.34 6.44 -8.00
N VAL A 17 -24.54 6.89 -9.24
CA VAL A 17 -25.21 8.17 -9.57
C VAL A 17 -26.64 8.18 -9.05
N ASP A 18 -27.40 7.10 -9.29
CA ASP A 18 -28.78 6.97 -8.82
C ASP A 18 -28.84 7.01 -7.29
N ILE A 19 -27.96 6.27 -6.61
CA ILE A 19 -27.87 6.27 -5.15
C ILE A 19 -27.52 7.66 -4.60
N LEU A 20 -26.55 8.36 -5.20
CA LEU A 20 -26.17 9.71 -4.77
C LEU A 20 -27.33 10.71 -4.94
N GLY A 21 -28.10 10.58 -6.01
CA GLY A 21 -29.33 11.36 -6.24
C GLY A 21 -30.43 11.07 -5.21
N GLU A 22 -30.57 9.82 -4.77
CA GLU A 22 -31.52 9.41 -3.73
C GLU A 22 -31.12 9.93 -2.35
N VAL A 23 -29.80 9.91 -2.03
CA VAL A 23 -29.31 10.32 -0.71
C VAL A 23 -29.37 11.83 -0.50
N SER A 24 -29.12 12.65 -1.51
CA SER A 24 -29.18 14.13 -1.38
C SER A 24 -29.21 14.84 -2.72
N TYR A 25 -30.17 15.77 -2.89
CA TYR A 25 -30.27 16.66 -4.06
C TYR A 25 -29.13 17.70 -4.13
N ASP A 26 -28.37 17.92 -3.07
CA ASP A 26 -27.27 18.89 -3.03
C ASP A 26 -25.94 18.32 -3.54
N ILE A 27 -25.93 17.08 -4.04
CA ILE A 27 -24.76 16.45 -4.61
C ILE A 27 -24.66 16.80 -6.09
N GLN A 28 -23.51 17.33 -6.48
CA GLN A 28 -23.16 17.62 -7.87
C GLN A 28 -22.03 16.71 -8.31
N ILE A 29 -22.25 15.87 -9.31
CA ILE A 29 -21.21 15.08 -9.94
C ILE A 29 -20.32 16.00 -10.75
N ALA A 30 -19.07 16.18 -10.29
CA ALA A 30 -18.09 17.06 -10.91
C ALA A 30 -17.42 16.44 -12.12
N GLY A 31 -17.39 15.11 -12.18
CA GLY A 31 -16.84 14.34 -13.29
C GLY A 31 -16.92 12.85 -13.05
N ASN A 32 -16.66 12.09 -14.13
CA ASN A 32 -16.39 10.66 -14.11
C ASN A 32 -15.06 10.38 -14.80
N THR A 33 -14.29 9.45 -14.26
CA THR A 33 -13.05 8.96 -14.86
C THR A 33 -12.98 7.44 -14.74
N GLU A 34 -12.43 6.78 -15.77
CA GLU A 34 -12.47 5.32 -15.92
C GLU A 34 -11.11 4.67 -15.76
N SER A 35 -10.05 5.46 -15.47
CA SER A 35 -8.69 4.97 -15.37
C SER A 35 -7.84 5.82 -14.44
N VAL A 36 -6.75 5.25 -13.93
CA VAL A 36 -5.71 5.95 -13.15
C VAL A 36 -5.21 7.19 -13.90
N THR A 37 -4.91 7.03 -15.19
CA THR A 37 -4.37 8.11 -16.02
C THR A 37 -5.36 9.26 -16.20
N GLN A 38 -6.62 8.95 -16.49
CA GLN A 38 -7.68 9.96 -16.59
C GLN A 38 -7.92 10.68 -15.27
N THR A 39 -7.92 9.93 -14.16
CA THR A 39 -8.13 10.48 -12.81
C THR A 39 -7.05 11.49 -12.45
N ILE A 40 -5.77 11.15 -12.67
CA ILE A 40 -4.66 12.08 -12.42
C ILE A 40 -4.80 13.33 -13.26
N HIS A 41 -5.08 13.18 -14.56
CA HIS A 41 -5.24 14.32 -15.46
C HIS A 41 -6.42 15.21 -15.04
N TRP A 42 -7.55 14.60 -14.66
CA TRP A 42 -8.72 15.32 -14.19
C TRP A 42 -8.42 16.13 -12.92
N LEU A 43 -7.79 15.52 -11.93
CA LEU A 43 -7.43 16.16 -10.65
C LEU A 43 -6.43 17.31 -10.82
N GLN A 44 -5.54 17.22 -11.80
CA GLN A 44 -4.59 18.30 -12.13
C GLN A 44 -5.23 19.47 -12.89
N SER A 45 -6.31 19.21 -13.63
CA SER A 45 -6.91 20.18 -14.55
C SER A 45 -8.18 20.83 -14.02
N ASN A 46 -8.76 20.33 -12.94
CA ASN A 46 -10.02 20.80 -12.40
C ASN A 46 -9.90 21.22 -10.93
N PRO A 47 -10.81 22.08 -10.44
CA PRO A 47 -10.90 22.38 -9.03
C PRO A 47 -11.16 21.10 -8.21
N ALA A 48 -10.48 20.97 -7.06
CA ALA A 48 -10.62 19.80 -6.20
C ALA A 48 -12.09 19.50 -5.85
N PRO A 49 -12.53 18.23 -5.94
CA PRO A 49 -13.85 17.83 -5.47
C PRO A 49 -13.88 17.80 -3.93
N ASP A 50 -15.07 17.80 -3.35
CA ASP A 50 -15.23 17.68 -1.89
C ASP A 50 -14.99 16.25 -1.42
N VAL A 51 -15.36 15.26 -2.23
CA VAL A 51 -15.15 13.83 -1.98
C VAL A 51 -14.99 13.07 -3.28
N ILE A 52 -14.23 11.98 -3.26
CA ILE A 52 -14.02 11.08 -4.39
C ILE A 52 -14.59 9.71 -4.04
N PHE A 53 -15.51 9.18 -4.86
CA PHE A 53 -15.83 7.76 -4.88
C PHE A 53 -14.90 7.07 -5.87
N MET A 54 -14.17 6.04 -5.46
CA MET A 54 -13.09 5.47 -6.24
C MET A 54 -13.11 3.95 -6.21
N ASP A 55 -13.30 3.33 -7.38
CA ASP A 55 -13.02 1.89 -7.47
C ASP A 55 -11.52 1.63 -7.33
N ILE A 56 -11.18 0.55 -6.67
CA ILE A 56 -9.80 0.09 -6.49
C ILE A 56 -9.23 -0.49 -7.77
N HIS A 57 -10.06 -1.15 -8.58
CA HIS A 57 -9.66 -1.78 -9.84
C HIS A 57 -10.18 -0.98 -11.01
N LEU A 58 -9.28 -0.34 -11.72
CA LEU A 58 -9.60 0.44 -12.92
C LEU A 58 -9.03 -0.24 -14.16
N SER A 59 -9.48 0.16 -15.33
CA SER A 59 -9.11 -0.42 -16.62
C SER A 59 -7.59 -0.47 -16.87
N ASP A 60 -6.82 0.48 -16.33
CA ASP A 60 -5.36 0.59 -16.51
C ASP A 60 -4.56 0.23 -15.24
N GLY A 61 -5.20 -0.28 -14.19
CA GLY A 61 -4.51 -0.76 -13.00
C GLY A 61 -5.19 -0.44 -11.67
N SER A 62 -4.43 -0.57 -10.59
CA SER A 62 -4.92 -0.27 -9.25
C SER A 62 -4.98 1.23 -8.99
N ALA A 63 -6.10 1.73 -8.45
CA ALA A 63 -6.27 3.11 -8.05
C ALA A 63 -5.22 3.58 -7.02
N PHE A 64 -4.62 2.65 -6.25
CA PHE A 64 -3.55 3.00 -5.31
C PHE A 64 -2.31 3.59 -5.99
N THR A 65 -2.08 3.34 -7.29
CA THR A 65 -0.99 3.96 -8.03
C THR A 65 -1.15 5.48 -8.21
N ILE A 66 -2.34 6.04 -7.99
CA ILE A 66 -2.57 7.50 -7.99
C ILE A 66 -1.76 8.13 -6.85
N PHE A 67 -1.75 7.50 -5.67
CA PHE A 67 -1.05 8.01 -4.47
C PHE A 67 0.47 7.94 -4.57
N ASP A 68 0.99 7.07 -5.45
CA ASP A 68 2.42 7.03 -5.76
C ASP A 68 2.85 8.19 -6.67
N LYS A 69 1.89 8.79 -7.40
CA LYS A 69 2.15 9.81 -8.42
C LYS A 69 1.78 11.22 -7.99
N MET A 70 0.88 11.36 -7.02
CA MET A 70 0.45 12.67 -6.51
C MET A 70 -0.06 12.57 -5.07
N GLU A 71 0.15 13.65 -4.30
CA GLU A 71 -0.52 13.81 -3.02
C GLU A 71 -1.97 14.19 -3.23
N LEU A 72 -2.88 13.48 -2.57
CA LEU A 72 -4.31 13.70 -2.65
C LEU A 72 -4.88 14.02 -1.27
N GLU A 73 -5.24 15.29 -1.08
CA GLU A 73 -5.83 15.77 0.18
C GLU A 73 -7.35 15.55 0.23
N THR A 74 -7.99 15.36 -0.92
CA THR A 74 -9.43 15.14 -1.01
C THR A 74 -9.81 13.82 -0.36
N PRO A 75 -10.80 13.82 0.54
CA PRO A 75 -11.31 12.61 1.16
C PRO A 75 -11.85 11.60 0.14
N ILE A 76 -11.58 10.31 0.38
CA ILE A 76 -11.93 9.23 -0.54
C ILE A 76 -12.85 8.23 0.13
N ILE A 77 -13.86 7.78 -0.60
CA ILE A 77 -14.69 6.62 -0.28
C ILE A 77 -14.40 5.57 -1.36
N PHE A 78 -13.76 4.48 -0.97
CA PHE A 78 -13.48 3.40 -1.90
C PHE A 78 -14.72 2.56 -2.17
N THR A 79 -14.87 2.14 -3.44
CA THR A 79 -15.85 1.13 -3.86
C THR A 79 -15.10 -0.05 -4.47
N THR A 80 -15.50 -1.30 -4.20
CA THR A 80 -14.84 -2.46 -4.77
C THR A 80 -15.65 -3.74 -4.61
N ALA A 81 -15.39 -4.72 -5.47
CA ALA A 81 -15.96 -6.07 -5.36
C ALA A 81 -15.23 -6.96 -4.34
N TYR A 82 -14.10 -6.52 -3.76
CA TYR A 82 -13.22 -7.37 -2.95
C TYR A 82 -13.00 -6.79 -1.56
N ASP A 83 -13.22 -7.61 -0.53
CA ASP A 83 -13.02 -7.27 0.89
C ASP A 83 -11.54 -7.17 1.32
N ARG A 84 -10.64 -7.83 0.61
CA ARG A 84 -9.21 -7.94 0.96
C ARG A 84 -8.41 -6.64 0.89
N TYR A 85 -8.91 -5.61 0.22
CA TYR A 85 -8.22 -4.31 0.05
C TYR A 85 -8.58 -3.28 1.11
N ALA A 86 -9.47 -3.60 2.03
CA ALA A 86 -9.85 -2.71 3.14
C ALA A 86 -8.62 -2.21 3.92
N ILE A 87 -7.61 -3.08 4.14
CA ILE A 87 -6.38 -2.71 4.86
C ILE A 87 -5.52 -1.70 4.07
N GLU A 88 -5.50 -1.78 2.75
CA GLU A 88 -4.76 -0.82 1.90
C GLU A 88 -5.49 0.52 1.80
N ALA A 89 -6.82 0.51 1.75
CA ALA A 89 -7.65 1.69 1.79
C ALA A 89 -7.44 2.51 3.07
N PHE A 90 -7.21 1.87 4.21
CA PHE A 90 -6.90 2.56 5.46
C PHE A 90 -5.52 3.26 5.49
N LYS A 91 -4.62 2.95 4.57
CA LYS A 91 -3.30 3.60 4.48
C LYS A 91 -3.33 4.94 3.74
N VAL A 92 -4.38 5.20 3.00
CA VAL A 92 -4.60 6.44 2.27
C VAL A 92 -5.77 7.21 2.89
N ASN A 93 -5.97 8.43 2.49
CA ASN A 93 -6.96 9.37 3.05
C ASN A 93 -8.42 8.91 2.82
N SER A 94 -8.76 7.65 3.21
CA SER A 94 -10.09 7.12 3.01
C SER A 94 -11.01 7.36 4.22
N ILE A 95 -12.22 7.81 3.93
CA ILE A 95 -13.30 7.97 4.92
C ILE A 95 -13.99 6.65 5.17
N ASP A 96 -14.21 5.89 4.10
CA ASP A 96 -14.94 4.64 4.14
C ASP A 96 -14.57 3.71 2.98
N TYR A 97 -15.08 2.47 3.08
CA TYR A 97 -14.84 1.40 2.14
C TYR A 97 -16.14 0.65 1.90
N LEU A 98 -16.67 0.72 0.68
CA LEU A 98 -17.95 0.17 0.31
C LEU A 98 -17.78 -1.06 -0.58
N LEU A 99 -18.44 -2.16 -0.23
CA LEU A 99 -18.45 -3.34 -1.08
C LEU A 99 -19.52 -3.24 -2.16
N LYS A 100 -19.17 -3.60 -3.39
CA LYS A 100 -20.13 -3.75 -4.50
C LYS A 100 -20.96 -5.05 -4.32
N PRO A 101 -22.26 -5.06 -4.58
CA PRO A 101 -23.06 -3.93 -5.06
C PRO A 101 -23.27 -2.88 -3.96
N VAL A 102 -22.96 -1.62 -4.26
CA VAL A 102 -23.10 -0.50 -3.32
C VAL A 102 -24.57 -0.28 -3.00
N LYS A 103 -24.88 -0.02 -1.72
CA LYS A 103 -26.24 0.22 -1.24
C LYS A 103 -26.42 1.66 -0.76
N VAL A 104 -27.65 2.13 -0.80
CA VAL A 104 -28.03 3.49 -0.37
C VAL A 104 -27.62 3.75 1.07
N GLU A 105 -27.83 2.77 1.97
CA GLU A 105 -27.51 2.89 3.38
C GLU A 105 -26.00 3.05 3.62
N ASP A 106 -25.17 2.33 2.85
CA ASP A 106 -23.71 2.37 2.97
C ASP A 106 -23.18 3.74 2.52
N VAL A 107 -23.67 4.26 1.39
CA VAL A 107 -23.32 5.59 0.88
C VAL A 107 -23.75 6.68 1.87
N LYS A 108 -24.96 6.57 2.43
CA LYS A 108 -25.47 7.51 3.42
C LYS A 108 -24.59 7.53 4.67
N GLN A 109 -24.19 6.36 5.19
CA GLN A 109 -23.29 6.27 6.35
C GLN A 109 -21.92 6.88 6.05
N ALA A 110 -21.34 6.59 4.88
CA ALA A 110 -20.07 7.14 4.46
C ALA A 110 -20.11 8.69 4.33
N LEU A 111 -21.17 9.23 3.76
CA LEU A 111 -21.38 10.68 3.65
C LEU A 111 -21.67 11.33 4.99
N ASP A 112 -22.34 10.64 5.92
CA ASP A 112 -22.53 11.13 7.29
C ASP A 112 -21.23 11.14 8.07
N LYS A 113 -20.31 10.19 7.86
CA LYS A 113 -18.94 10.24 8.38
C LYS A 113 -18.20 11.46 7.82
N TYR A 114 -18.27 11.67 6.50
CA TYR A 114 -17.67 12.84 5.85
C TYR A 114 -18.16 14.16 6.47
N LYS A 115 -19.48 14.32 6.67
CA LYS A 115 -20.06 15.54 7.23
C LYS A 115 -19.65 15.79 8.68
N LYS A 116 -19.44 14.73 9.48
CA LYS A 116 -19.00 14.82 10.88
C LYS A 116 -17.52 15.18 11.00
N LEU A 117 -16.73 14.92 9.98
CA LEU A 117 -15.33 15.27 9.94
C LEU A 117 -15.22 16.71 9.46
N THR A 118 -15.05 17.67 10.37
CA THR A 118 -14.65 19.03 9.97
C THR A 118 -13.26 18.99 9.35
N ARG A 119 -12.92 19.95 8.50
CA ARG A 119 -11.60 20.01 7.82
C ARG A 119 -10.43 19.93 8.81
N GLN A 120 -10.58 20.47 10.02
CA GLN A 120 -9.59 20.36 11.12
C GLN A 120 -9.59 18.96 11.74
N ASP A 121 -10.75 18.32 11.87
CA ASP A 121 -10.86 16.96 12.40
C ASP A 121 -10.28 15.93 11.42
N VAL A 122 -10.46 16.13 10.11
CA VAL A 122 -9.83 15.29 9.06
C VAL A 122 -8.31 15.42 9.15
N ILE A 123 -7.76 16.63 9.14
CA ILE A 123 -6.31 16.85 9.25
C ILE A 123 -5.78 16.30 10.59
N HIS A 124 -6.51 16.51 11.68
CA HIS A 124 -6.11 15.99 13.00
C HIS A 124 -6.25 14.47 13.11
N TYR A 125 -7.30 13.89 12.54
CA TYR A 125 -7.49 12.44 12.44
C TYR A 125 -6.41 11.79 11.57
N LEU A 126 -6.09 12.40 10.42
CA LEU A 126 -5.03 11.95 9.53
C LEU A 126 -3.65 12.08 10.18
N SER A 127 -3.37 13.19 10.86
CA SER A 127 -2.12 13.34 11.59
C SER A 127 -1.98 12.34 12.76
N LYS A 128 -3.09 11.97 13.40
CA LYS A 128 -3.11 10.89 14.39
C LYS A 128 -2.94 9.51 13.76
N LEU A 129 -3.57 9.23 12.60
CA LEU A 129 -3.38 7.97 11.89
C LEU A 129 -1.96 7.84 11.34
N THR A 130 -1.37 8.91 10.82
CA THR A 130 0.05 8.91 10.39
C THR A 130 1.03 8.85 11.57
N GLN A 131 0.62 9.24 12.78
CA GLN A 131 1.41 9.08 14.00
C GLN A 131 1.20 7.72 14.69
N LEU A 132 0.01 7.09 14.51
CA LEU A 132 -0.33 5.78 15.09
C LEU A 132 0.04 4.61 14.18
N VAL A 133 0.22 4.87 12.90
CA VAL A 133 0.82 3.93 11.95
C VAL A 133 2.06 4.62 11.41
N PRO A 134 3.24 4.39 11.98
CA PRO A 134 4.45 4.56 11.20
C PRO A 134 4.22 3.66 9.99
N THR A 135 3.98 4.24 8.80
CA THR A 135 4.10 3.45 7.57
C THR A 135 5.47 2.83 7.67
N PRO A 136 5.59 1.51 7.87
CA PRO A 136 6.89 0.92 7.79
C PRO A 136 7.29 1.12 6.34
N LYS A 137 8.17 2.09 6.09
CA LYS A 137 8.85 2.30 4.81
C LYS A 137 9.49 0.97 4.38
N TYR A 138 9.54 0.03 5.30
CA TYR A 138 10.16 -1.28 5.19
C TYR A 138 9.29 -2.36 5.84
N LYS A 139 9.37 -3.57 5.34
CA LYS A 139 8.63 -4.72 5.87
C LYS A 139 9.26 -5.20 7.17
N ASP A 140 8.43 -5.61 8.13
CA ASP A 140 8.89 -6.30 9.34
C ASP A 140 8.86 -7.82 9.18
N LYS A 141 8.02 -8.32 8.25
CA LYS A 141 7.85 -9.76 7.98
C LYS A 141 7.83 -10.05 6.49
N LEU A 142 8.35 -11.21 6.12
CA LEU A 142 8.25 -11.77 4.78
C LEU A 142 7.33 -12.99 4.81
N LEU A 143 6.50 -13.13 3.77
CA LEU A 143 5.75 -14.35 3.51
C LEU A 143 6.48 -15.15 2.43
N ILE A 144 6.92 -16.34 2.79
CA ILE A 144 7.69 -17.21 1.90
C ILE A 144 6.87 -18.43 1.54
N PRO A 145 6.64 -18.71 0.24
CA PRO A 145 6.08 -19.98 -0.18
C PRO A 145 7.02 -21.13 0.20
N TYR A 146 6.56 -22.03 1.04
CA TYR A 146 7.31 -23.22 1.44
C TYR A 146 6.39 -24.44 1.44
N LYS A 147 6.65 -25.38 0.52
CA LYS A 147 5.76 -26.53 0.23
C LYS A 147 4.35 -26.01 -0.14
N ASP A 148 3.34 -26.40 0.61
CA ASP A 148 1.92 -26.09 0.44
C ASP A 148 1.43 -24.92 1.31
N LYS A 149 2.35 -24.19 1.97
CA LYS A 149 2.03 -23.14 2.95
C LYS A 149 2.80 -21.84 2.68
N LEU A 150 2.29 -20.75 3.21
CA LEU A 150 3.01 -19.48 3.33
C LEU A 150 3.61 -19.41 4.73
N LEU A 151 4.94 -19.33 4.81
CA LEU A 151 5.66 -19.21 6.06
C LEU A 151 5.93 -17.73 6.37
N PRO A 152 5.37 -17.15 7.44
CA PRO A 152 5.72 -15.81 7.89
C PRO A 152 7.07 -15.83 8.59
N ILE A 153 8.05 -15.09 8.04
CA ILE A 153 9.39 -14.91 8.65
C ILE A 153 9.50 -13.48 9.15
N ASP A 154 9.80 -13.32 10.42
CA ASP A 154 10.15 -12.02 11.02
C ASP A 154 11.55 -11.62 10.55
N LEU A 155 11.72 -10.39 10.05
CA LEU A 155 13.01 -9.91 9.57
C LEU A 155 14.06 -9.78 10.69
N LYS A 156 13.65 -9.71 11.95
CA LYS A 156 14.55 -9.74 13.10
C LYS A 156 15.26 -11.07 13.30
N GLU A 157 14.64 -12.15 12.80
CA GLU A 157 15.19 -13.51 12.84
C GLU A 157 16.09 -13.83 11.64
N VAL A 158 16.16 -12.93 10.66
CA VAL A 158 16.98 -13.12 9.47
C VAL A 158 18.42 -12.71 9.75
N SER A 159 19.36 -13.62 9.48
CA SER A 159 20.81 -13.37 9.55
C SER A 159 21.32 -12.79 8.23
N CYS A 160 20.96 -13.40 7.10
CA CYS A 160 21.34 -12.87 5.79
C CYS A 160 20.42 -13.35 4.65
N PHE A 161 20.53 -12.67 3.51
CA PHE A 161 20.06 -13.17 2.21
C PHE A 161 21.28 -13.38 1.33
N TYR A 162 21.31 -14.49 0.61
CA TYR A 162 22.39 -14.74 -0.33
C TYR A 162 21.89 -15.35 -1.63
N THR A 163 22.69 -15.21 -2.68
CA THR A 163 22.43 -15.85 -3.98
C THR A 163 23.57 -16.79 -4.32
N ALA A 164 23.23 -18.07 -4.53
CA ALA A 164 24.13 -19.10 -5.07
C ALA A 164 23.41 -19.80 -6.24
N ASP A 165 24.13 -20.07 -7.32
CA ASP A 165 23.62 -20.77 -8.51
C ASP A 165 22.30 -20.22 -9.06
N LYS A 166 22.20 -18.86 -9.08
CA LYS A 166 21.00 -18.09 -9.50
C LYS A 166 19.77 -18.25 -8.58
N ASN A 167 19.90 -18.94 -7.47
CA ASN A 167 18.85 -19.08 -6.46
C ASN A 167 19.13 -18.16 -5.28
N THR A 168 18.11 -17.42 -4.86
CA THR A 168 18.18 -16.58 -3.65
C THR A 168 17.67 -17.40 -2.46
N CYS A 169 18.40 -17.34 -1.34
CA CYS A 169 18.05 -17.98 -0.09
C CYS A 169 18.01 -16.96 1.06
N ILE A 170 17.16 -17.22 2.03
CA ILE A 170 17.11 -16.53 3.32
C ILE A 170 17.72 -17.44 4.37
N CYS A 171 18.68 -16.93 5.14
CA CYS A 171 19.21 -17.60 6.31
C CYS A 171 18.66 -16.98 7.57
N LEU A 172 18.16 -17.79 8.48
CA LEU A 172 17.73 -17.38 9.81
C LEU A 172 18.84 -17.58 10.83
N LYS A 173 18.75 -16.87 11.95
CA LYS A 173 19.68 -16.99 13.10
C LYS A 173 19.71 -18.37 13.73
N ASP A 174 18.60 -19.13 13.61
CA ASP A 174 18.52 -20.52 14.08
C ASP A 174 19.18 -21.54 13.13
N GLY A 175 19.79 -21.07 12.03
CA GLY A 175 20.45 -21.88 11.01
C GLY A 175 19.52 -22.43 9.92
N ASN A 176 18.23 -22.18 10.00
CA ASN A 176 17.29 -22.60 8.95
C ASN A 176 17.48 -21.76 7.68
N MET A 177 17.34 -22.41 6.51
CA MET A 177 17.45 -21.77 5.20
C MET A 177 16.20 -22.01 4.36
N TYR A 178 15.73 -20.96 3.68
CA TYR A 178 14.54 -21.03 2.83
C TYR A 178 14.82 -20.43 1.46
N PRO A 179 14.40 -21.08 0.37
CA PRO A 179 14.47 -20.50 -0.97
C PRO A 179 13.53 -19.29 -1.08
N TYR A 180 13.97 -18.26 -1.81
CA TYR A 180 13.18 -17.06 -2.03
C TYR A 180 13.23 -16.62 -3.49
N SER A 181 12.06 -16.36 -4.06
CA SER A 181 11.91 -16.12 -5.51
C SER A 181 12.30 -14.71 -5.98
N LYS A 182 12.67 -13.81 -5.06
CA LYS A 182 13.05 -12.42 -5.39
C LYS A 182 14.55 -12.28 -5.55
N THR A 183 14.98 -11.35 -6.42
CA THR A 183 16.38 -10.97 -6.53
C THR A 183 16.85 -10.16 -5.30
N LEU A 184 18.16 -10.14 -5.05
CA LEU A 184 18.70 -9.36 -3.94
C LEU A 184 18.44 -7.84 -4.09
N GLU A 185 18.31 -7.34 -5.32
CA GLU A 185 17.94 -5.95 -5.61
C GLU A 185 16.50 -5.66 -5.16
N GLN A 186 15.56 -6.53 -5.51
CA GLN A 186 14.15 -6.41 -5.09
C GLN A 186 13.99 -6.55 -3.57
N ILE A 187 14.79 -7.42 -2.95
CA ILE A 187 14.81 -7.61 -1.51
C ILE A 187 15.32 -6.33 -0.84
N MET A 188 16.48 -5.82 -1.26
CA MET A 188 17.09 -4.64 -0.66
C MET A 188 16.18 -3.40 -0.73
N ALA A 189 15.43 -3.23 -1.82
CA ALA A 189 14.47 -2.14 -1.97
C ALA A 189 13.32 -2.18 -0.92
N SER A 190 13.05 -3.35 -0.34
CA SER A 190 11.98 -3.56 0.65
C SER A 190 12.48 -3.64 2.10
N LEU A 191 13.80 -3.66 2.32
CA LEU A 191 14.43 -3.76 3.63
C LEU A 191 14.82 -2.40 4.19
N ASN A 192 14.74 -2.24 5.51
CA ASN A 192 15.23 -1.04 6.20
C ASN A 192 16.78 -0.98 6.13
N PRO A 193 17.38 0.07 5.53
CA PRO A 193 18.83 0.23 5.47
C PRO A 193 19.50 0.39 6.85
N ALA A 194 18.74 0.75 7.89
CA ALA A 194 19.24 0.78 9.26
C ALA A 194 19.51 -0.62 9.80
N ASP A 195 18.77 -1.63 9.33
CA ASP A 195 18.84 -3.01 9.82
C ASP A 195 19.63 -3.93 8.89
N PHE A 196 19.67 -3.61 7.60
CA PHE A 196 20.30 -4.45 6.57
C PHE A 196 21.31 -3.68 5.72
N ILE A 197 22.34 -4.38 5.27
CA ILE A 197 23.39 -3.84 4.41
C ILE A 197 23.70 -4.79 3.25
N ARG A 198 23.86 -4.23 2.05
CA ARG A 198 24.38 -4.96 0.90
C ARG A 198 25.89 -5.11 1.03
N ALA A 199 26.38 -6.29 1.38
CA ALA A 199 27.81 -6.54 1.55
C ALA A 199 28.55 -6.68 0.19
N ASN A 200 27.93 -7.35 -0.78
CA ASN A 200 28.46 -7.51 -2.13
C ASN A 200 27.35 -7.94 -3.12
N LYS A 201 27.74 -8.40 -4.32
CA LYS A 201 26.78 -8.86 -5.33
C LYS A 201 25.98 -10.10 -4.91
N GLN A 202 26.46 -10.87 -3.94
CA GLN A 202 25.87 -12.15 -3.53
C GLN A 202 25.21 -12.10 -2.16
N PHE A 203 25.45 -11.09 -1.31
CA PHE A 203 25.01 -11.07 0.08
C PHE A 203 24.37 -9.74 0.48
N ILE A 204 23.25 -9.84 1.22
CA ILE A 204 22.68 -8.82 2.10
C ILE A 204 22.77 -9.37 3.52
N LEU A 205 23.32 -8.61 4.46
CA LEU A 205 23.50 -9.01 5.85
C LEU A 205 22.59 -8.20 6.76
N ALA A 206 22.04 -8.86 7.78
CA ALA A 206 21.45 -8.18 8.92
C ALA A 206 22.58 -7.59 9.78
N ARG A 207 22.52 -6.29 10.08
CA ARG A 207 23.58 -5.61 10.84
C ARG A 207 23.75 -6.17 12.25
N ASN A 208 22.64 -6.58 12.86
CA ASN A 208 22.60 -7.15 14.21
C ASN A 208 23.09 -8.59 14.28
N SER A 209 23.27 -9.26 13.14
CA SER A 209 23.83 -10.61 13.06
C SER A 209 25.34 -10.62 12.83
N VAL A 210 25.95 -9.47 12.57
CA VAL A 210 27.39 -9.38 12.39
C VAL A 210 28.07 -9.45 13.76
N THR A 211 28.85 -10.52 14.02
CA THR A 211 29.56 -10.74 15.26
C THR A 211 31.04 -10.33 15.19
N ASP A 212 31.64 -10.45 14.00
CA ASP A 212 33.03 -10.05 13.78
C ASP A 212 33.31 -9.64 12.34
N ILE A 213 34.27 -8.74 12.15
CA ILE A 213 34.78 -8.32 10.84
C ILE A 213 36.32 -8.34 10.91
N THR A 214 36.92 -9.29 10.20
CA THR A 214 38.37 -9.46 10.15
C THR A 214 38.91 -9.05 8.77
N ILE A 215 40.08 -8.40 8.73
CA ILE A 215 40.79 -8.12 7.48
C ILE A 215 41.42 -9.45 7.02
N TRP A 216 41.00 -9.90 5.83
CA TRP A 216 41.48 -11.14 5.21
C TRP A 216 42.49 -10.82 4.11
N PHE A 217 42.96 -11.87 3.45
CA PHE A 217 43.95 -11.77 2.39
C PHE A 217 43.49 -10.80 1.26
N ASP A 218 44.41 -10.06 0.63
CA ASP A 218 44.13 -9.10 -0.45
C ASP A 218 43.15 -7.95 -0.07
N ASN A 219 43.21 -7.43 1.15
CA ASN A 219 42.31 -6.38 1.65
C ASN A 219 40.83 -6.73 1.58
N ARG A 220 40.49 -8.01 1.54
CA ARG A 220 39.11 -8.49 1.66
C ARG A 220 38.69 -8.49 3.13
N LEU A 221 37.41 -8.35 3.36
CA LEU A 221 36.84 -8.47 4.69
C LEU A 221 36.16 -9.85 4.83
N LEU A 222 36.50 -10.56 5.89
CA LEU A 222 35.77 -11.73 6.36
C LEU A 222 34.76 -11.25 7.40
N VAL A 223 33.47 -11.48 7.14
CA VAL A 223 32.38 -11.13 8.06
C VAL A 223 31.82 -12.42 8.65
N THR A 224 31.81 -12.49 9.98
CA THR A 224 31.22 -13.60 10.73
C THR A 224 29.83 -13.20 11.19
N LEU A 225 28.87 -14.08 11.01
CA LEU A 225 27.47 -13.91 11.46
C LEU A 225 27.20 -14.89 12.62
N ASP A 226 26.23 -14.52 13.47
CA ASP A 226 25.68 -15.42 14.53
C ASP A 226 24.81 -16.52 13.93
#